data_209a1c05c9f18e193c84fdf616f535b1
#
_entry.id   209a1c05c9f18e193c84fdf616f535b1
#
_cell.length_a   1.000
_cell.length_b   1.000
_cell.length_c   1.000
_cell.angle_alpha   90.00
_cell.angle_beta   90.00
_cell.angle_gamma   90.00
#
_symmetry.space_group_name_H-M   'P 1'
#
loop_
_entity.id
_entity.type
_entity.pdbx_description
1 polymer ?
#
loop_
_entity_poly.entity_id
_entity_poly.type
_entity_poly.pdbx_seq_one_letter_code
_entity_poly.pdbx_strand_id
1 'polypeptide(L)'
;GDKGTEVKKLQQALKDLGYDVSADGTYGPITVAAVIAFQKLNGLDDDGIAGAKTQTVLYSGNAKRYDSSSNSGSSSGGTGTTVAPNGATIQLLHWFNDVKPTLKNGQNLIAYDPETGISWTLRIMSRGNHADVEPLTAADTAAMFEAFGNKESWGPKVVYVKLPDGRWSIASTHNVAHGGQTISGNNFDGQNCVHFLRDMDECKQNDPDYGVQNQNAIRNAWKKLTGITVD
;
A
#
# COMPACT_ATOMS: atom_id res chain seq x y z
N GLY A 1 -10.60 -5.58 -13.27
CA GLY A 1 -11.02 -4.20 -13.50
C GLY A 1 -11.47 -3.99 -14.94
N ASP A 2 -12.25 -2.97 -15.17
CA ASP A 2 -12.74 -2.63 -16.51
C ASP A 2 -11.58 -2.23 -17.43
N LYS A 3 -11.77 -2.45 -18.74
CA LYS A 3 -10.77 -2.09 -19.75
C LYS A 3 -11.44 -1.40 -20.94
N GLY A 4 -10.68 -0.56 -21.62
CA GLY A 4 -11.10 0.04 -22.88
C GLY A 4 -10.91 1.56 -22.94
N THR A 5 -11.47 2.13 -24.00
CA THR A 5 -11.29 3.54 -24.35
C THR A 5 -11.86 4.49 -23.29
N GLU A 6 -12.98 4.12 -22.64
CA GLU A 6 -13.58 4.97 -21.60
C GLU A 6 -12.71 5.03 -20.34
N VAL A 7 -12.09 3.90 -19.97
CA VAL A 7 -11.09 3.89 -18.89
C VAL A 7 -9.90 4.77 -19.24
N LYS A 8 -9.41 4.68 -20.48
CA LYS A 8 -8.31 5.52 -20.95
C LYS A 8 -8.62 7.01 -20.92
N LYS A 9 -9.86 7.40 -21.27
CA LYS A 9 -10.33 8.79 -21.19
C LYS A 9 -10.38 9.28 -19.74
N LEU A 10 -10.90 8.46 -18.83
CA LEU A 10 -10.94 8.77 -17.40
C LEU A 10 -9.53 8.96 -16.83
N GLN A 11 -8.62 8.05 -17.14
CA GLN A 11 -7.22 8.13 -16.74
C GLN A 11 -6.55 9.39 -17.27
N GLN A 12 -6.80 9.73 -18.55
CA GLN A 12 -6.25 10.96 -19.15
C GLN A 12 -6.79 12.20 -18.45
N ALA A 13 -8.09 12.27 -18.14
CA ALA A 13 -8.66 13.40 -17.42
C ALA A 13 -8.08 13.56 -16.01
N LEU A 14 -7.86 12.45 -15.29
CA LEU A 14 -7.18 12.47 -14.00
C LEU A 14 -5.74 12.95 -14.13
N LYS A 15 -5.01 12.45 -15.13
CA LYS A 15 -3.63 12.87 -15.43
C LYS A 15 -3.54 14.36 -15.74
N ASP A 16 -4.46 14.90 -16.54
CA ASP A 16 -4.52 16.33 -16.89
C ASP A 16 -4.80 17.22 -15.67
N LEU A 17 -5.44 16.66 -14.65
CA LEU A 17 -5.66 17.28 -13.34
C LEU A 17 -4.47 17.09 -12.37
N GLY A 18 -3.39 16.43 -12.79
CA GLY A 18 -2.17 16.28 -12.01
C GLY A 18 -2.09 15.00 -11.17
N TYR A 19 -3.07 14.09 -11.27
CA TYR A 19 -3.00 12.80 -10.59
C TYR A 19 -2.02 11.86 -11.31
N ASP A 20 -1.24 11.11 -10.52
CA ASP A 20 -0.25 10.17 -11.06
C ASP A 20 -0.96 8.88 -11.51
N VAL A 21 -1.28 8.83 -12.79
CA VAL A 21 -1.94 7.69 -13.44
C VAL A 21 -1.54 7.62 -14.92
N SER A 22 -1.26 6.41 -15.40
CA SER A 22 -1.03 6.16 -16.82
C SER A 22 -2.34 5.90 -17.54
N ALA A 23 -2.51 6.50 -18.73
CA ALA A 23 -3.71 6.28 -19.56
C ALA A 23 -3.55 5.01 -20.42
N ASP A 24 -3.44 3.86 -19.76
CA ASP A 24 -3.25 2.54 -20.37
C ASP A 24 -4.55 1.84 -20.77
N GLY A 25 -5.69 2.38 -20.30
CA GLY A 25 -7.01 1.82 -20.58
C GLY A 25 -7.38 0.62 -19.71
N THR A 26 -6.65 0.36 -18.63
CA THR A 26 -6.97 -0.70 -17.66
C THR A 26 -7.31 -0.06 -16.31
N TYR A 27 -8.50 -0.30 -15.79
CA TYR A 27 -8.93 0.17 -14.48
C TYR A 27 -8.31 -0.71 -13.38
N GLY A 28 -7.01 -0.54 -13.20
CA GLY A 28 -6.22 -1.26 -12.21
C GLY A 28 -6.06 -0.49 -10.90
N PRO A 29 -5.25 -1.01 -9.97
CA PRO A 29 -5.03 -0.41 -8.65
C PRO A 29 -4.55 1.05 -8.69
N ILE A 30 -3.72 1.41 -9.66
CA ILE A 30 -3.24 2.79 -9.84
C ILE A 30 -4.41 3.73 -10.21
N THR A 31 -5.30 3.28 -11.09
CA THR A 31 -6.50 4.05 -11.45
C THR A 31 -7.44 4.18 -10.26
N VAL A 32 -7.67 3.11 -9.51
CA VAL A 32 -8.46 3.14 -8.27
C VAL A 32 -7.88 4.15 -7.28
N ALA A 33 -6.57 4.12 -7.06
CA ALA A 33 -5.89 5.05 -6.16
C ALA A 33 -6.03 6.53 -6.62
N ALA A 34 -5.87 6.79 -7.91
CA ALA A 34 -6.05 8.13 -8.47
C ALA A 34 -7.51 8.62 -8.34
N VAL A 35 -8.49 7.72 -8.53
CA VAL A 35 -9.92 8.03 -8.34
C VAL A 35 -10.22 8.33 -6.86
N ILE A 36 -9.70 7.54 -5.91
CA ILE A 36 -9.85 7.82 -4.47
C ILE A 36 -9.27 9.19 -4.12
N ALA A 37 -8.06 9.51 -4.58
CA ALA A 37 -7.42 10.79 -4.34
C ALA A 37 -8.25 11.95 -4.93
N PHE A 38 -8.78 11.77 -6.13
CA PHE A 38 -9.68 12.71 -6.78
C PHE A 38 -10.97 12.91 -5.97
N GLN A 39 -11.61 11.84 -5.57
CA GLN A 39 -12.85 11.87 -4.79
C GLN A 39 -12.66 12.62 -3.46
N LYS A 40 -11.60 12.28 -2.71
CA LYS A 40 -11.24 12.99 -1.46
C LYS A 40 -11.05 14.49 -1.66
N LEU A 41 -10.25 14.88 -2.65
CA LEU A 41 -9.96 16.28 -2.91
C LEU A 41 -11.21 17.06 -3.31
N ASN A 42 -12.16 16.42 -3.96
CA ASN A 42 -13.41 17.02 -4.44
C ASN A 42 -14.61 16.81 -3.50
N GLY A 43 -14.41 16.21 -2.31
CA GLY A 43 -15.47 16.03 -1.31
C GLY A 43 -16.53 15.00 -1.71
N LEU A 44 -16.13 13.98 -2.48
CA LEU A 44 -16.97 12.86 -2.89
C LEU A 44 -16.73 11.65 -1.97
N ASP A 45 -17.61 10.65 -2.05
CA ASP A 45 -17.41 9.35 -1.41
C ASP A 45 -16.16 8.70 -2.03
N ASP A 46 -15.14 8.42 -1.20
CA ASP A 46 -13.81 7.98 -1.64
C ASP A 46 -13.70 6.45 -1.77
N ASP A 47 -14.65 5.86 -2.49
CA ASP A 47 -14.81 4.42 -2.70
C ASP A 47 -13.91 3.85 -3.82
N GLY A 48 -13.27 4.70 -4.59
CA GLY A 48 -12.43 4.32 -5.72
C GLY A 48 -13.24 3.86 -6.95
N ILE A 49 -14.55 4.10 -6.98
CA ILE A 49 -15.43 3.80 -8.10
C ILE A 49 -15.73 5.08 -8.86
N ALA A 50 -15.34 5.16 -10.14
CA ALA A 50 -15.63 6.30 -10.99
C ALA A 50 -17.10 6.27 -11.46
N GLY A 51 -18.03 6.30 -10.49
CA GLY A 51 -19.47 6.37 -10.75
C GLY A 51 -19.92 7.71 -11.33
N ALA A 52 -21.25 7.84 -11.58
CA ALA A 52 -21.81 9.03 -12.21
C ALA A 52 -21.44 10.35 -11.51
N LYS A 53 -21.48 10.39 -10.18
CA LYS A 53 -21.10 11.59 -9.39
C LYS A 53 -19.63 11.94 -9.61
N THR A 54 -18.73 10.97 -9.55
CA THR A 54 -17.30 11.15 -9.75
C THR A 54 -17.00 11.65 -11.15
N GLN A 55 -17.58 11.05 -12.17
CA GLN A 55 -17.41 11.46 -13.56
C GLN A 55 -17.99 12.87 -13.84
N THR A 56 -19.16 13.19 -13.26
CA THR A 56 -19.74 14.53 -13.37
C THR A 56 -18.77 15.59 -12.87
N VAL A 57 -18.15 15.40 -11.70
CA VAL A 57 -17.18 16.36 -11.16
C VAL A 57 -15.91 16.36 -11.99
N LEU A 58 -15.40 15.21 -12.40
CA LEU A 58 -14.17 15.07 -13.18
C LEU A 58 -14.22 15.85 -14.51
N TYR A 59 -15.36 15.81 -15.18
CA TYR A 59 -15.55 16.45 -16.49
C TYR A 59 -16.21 17.83 -16.41
N SER A 60 -16.52 18.35 -15.22
CA SER A 60 -17.24 19.63 -15.04
C SER A 60 -16.41 20.87 -15.36
N GLY A 61 -15.10 20.75 -15.54
CA GLY A 61 -14.18 21.90 -15.64
C GLY A 61 -13.90 22.60 -14.30
N ASN A 62 -14.61 22.26 -13.23
CA ASN A 62 -14.42 22.80 -11.87
C ASN A 62 -13.74 21.82 -10.92
N ALA A 63 -13.29 20.69 -11.43
CA ALA A 63 -12.58 19.69 -10.67
C ALA A 63 -11.29 20.26 -10.07
N LYS A 64 -11.07 20.02 -8.79
CA LYS A 64 -9.84 20.45 -8.12
C LYS A 64 -8.64 19.68 -8.70
N ARG A 65 -7.61 20.43 -9.06
CA ARG A 65 -6.36 19.86 -9.53
C ARG A 65 -5.58 19.29 -8.36
N TYR A 66 -4.90 18.18 -8.61
CA TYR A 66 -3.92 17.65 -7.67
C TYR A 66 -2.66 18.51 -7.77
N ASP A 67 -2.40 19.31 -6.75
CA ASP A 67 -1.21 20.15 -6.67
C ASP A 67 -0.25 19.50 -5.64
N SER A 68 0.82 18.90 -6.13
CA SER A 68 1.86 18.31 -5.27
C SER A 68 2.58 19.37 -4.42
N SER A 69 2.40 20.66 -4.71
CA SER A 69 2.99 21.76 -3.95
C SER A 69 2.09 22.31 -2.84
N SER A 70 0.80 21.96 -2.78
CA SER A 70 -0.15 22.55 -1.83
C SER A 70 -0.37 21.77 -0.53
N ASN A 71 0.43 20.76 -0.23
CA ASN A 71 0.37 20.08 1.08
C ASN A 71 1.33 20.70 2.12
N SER A 72 1.38 22.04 2.15
CA SER A 72 2.08 22.81 3.19
C SER A 72 1.08 23.26 4.25
N GLY A 73 0.51 22.33 4.97
CA GLY A 73 -0.18 22.58 6.24
C GLY A 73 0.82 22.53 7.39
N SER A 74 1.14 23.71 7.90
CA SER A 74 2.05 23.96 9.01
C SER A 74 1.82 23.04 10.21
N SER A 75 2.81 22.23 10.58
CA SER A 75 3.15 21.94 11.97
C SER A 75 4.62 21.57 12.09
N SER A 76 5.29 22.28 12.97
CA SER A 76 6.69 22.18 13.31
C SER A 76 7.09 20.79 13.80
N GLY A 77 8.13 20.24 13.20
CA GLY A 77 8.80 19.02 13.65
C GLY A 77 9.24 18.20 12.43
N GLY A 78 10.53 18.30 12.06
CA GLY A 78 11.11 17.74 10.83
C GLY A 78 10.79 16.27 10.61
N THR A 79 9.90 15.99 9.69
CA THR A 79 9.70 14.66 9.12
C THR A 79 9.51 14.82 7.63
N GLY A 80 10.44 14.29 6.84
CA GLY A 80 10.28 14.16 5.42
C GLY A 80 9.01 13.35 5.11
N THR A 81 8.06 13.94 4.43
CA THR A 81 6.81 13.27 4.05
C THR A 81 7.01 12.52 2.74
N THR A 82 6.83 11.23 2.79
CA THR A 82 6.76 10.36 1.62
C THR A 82 5.30 10.13 1.25
N VAL A 83 4.99 10.21 -0.02
CA VAL A 83 3.62 10.16 -0.51
C VAL A 83 3.34 8.79 -1.12
N ALA A 84 2.26 8.14 -0.69
CA ALA A 84 1.74 6.92 -1.31
C ALA A 84 1.16 7.21 -2.71
N PRO A 85 0.89 6.17 -3.53
CA PRO A 85 0.36 6.32 -4.89
C PRO A 85 -0.91 7.16 -5.00
N ASN A 86 -1.66 7.26 -3.93
CA ASN A 86 -2.90 8.02 -3.84
C ASN A 86 -2.74 9.41 -3.19
N GLY A 87 -1.51 9.91 -3.05
CA GLY A 87 -1.24 11.17 -2.38
C GLY A 87 -1.31 11.10 -0.84
N ALA A 88 -1.51 9.93 -0.26
CA ALA A 88 -1.53 9.78 1.20
C ALA A 88 -0.10 9.80 1.77
N THR A 89 0.04 10.36 2.96
CA THR A 89 1.32 10.35 3.68
C THR A 89 1.68 8.94 4.12
N ILE A 90 2.88 8.48 3.75
CA ILE A 90 3.45 7.25 4.28
C ILE A 90 4.03 7.54 5.66
N GLN A 91 3.64 6.73 6.63
CA GLN A 91 4.08 6.80 8.02
C GLN A 91 5.04 5.65 8.32
N LEU A 92 5.81 5.80 9.39
CA LEU A 92 6.58 4.71 9.99
C LEU A 92 5.86 4.29 11.27
N LEU A 93 4.93 3.36 11.15
CA LEU A 93 4.07 2.93 12.25
C LEU A 93 4.67 1.74 12.98
N HIS A 94 4.68 1.82 14.31
CA HIS A 94 5.18 0.76 15.17
C HIS A 94 4.16 -0.38 15.31
N TRP A 95 4.63 -1.64 15.15
CA TRP A 95 3.77 -2.82 15.14
C TRP A 95 2.89 -2.93 16.39
N PHE A 96 3.48 -2.93 17.56
CA PHE A 96 2.74 -3.16 18.81
C PHE A 96 1.93 -1.94 19.26
N ASN A 97 2.41 -0.73 18.99
CA ASN A 97 1.80 0.50 19.49
C ASN A 97 0.74 1.05 18.56
N ASP A 98 0.97 1.01 17.23
CA ASP A 98 0.16 1.75 16.27
C ASP A 98 -0.65 0.84 15.34
N VAL A 99 -0.12 -0.34 14.97
CA VAL A 99 -0.71 -1.19 13.92
C VAL A 99 -1.52 -2.33 14.52
N LYS A 100 -0.89 -3.22 15.30
CA LYS A 100 -1.50 -4.42 15.85
C LYS A 100 -2.82 -4.16 16.61
N PRO A 101 -2.94 -3.10 17.43
CA PRO A 101 -4.18 -2.81 18.16
C PRO A 101 -5.37 -2.47 17.25
N THR A 102 -5.10 -1.95 16.03
CA THR A 102 -6.16 -1.53 15.10
C THR A 102 -6.59 -2.64 14.13
N LEU A 103 -5.82 -3.72 14.05
CA LEU A 103 -6.10 -4.82 13.14
C LEU A 103 -6.97 -5.92 13.77
N LYS A 104 -7.72 -6.60 12.94
CA LYS A 104 -8.48 -7.82 13.30
C LYS A 104 -8.24 -8.90 12.24
N ASN A 105 -8.24 -10.16 12.66
CA ASN A 105 -8.18 -11.29 11.72
C ASN A 105 -9.37 -11.22 10.75
N GLY A 106 -9.15 -11.55 9.50
CA GLY A 106 -10.14 -11.47 8.44
C GLY A 106 -10.26 -10.11 7.76
N GLN A 107 -9.63 -9.05 8.29
CA GLN A 107 -9.53 -7.76 7.58
C GLN A 107 -8.49 -7.82 6.47
N ASN A 108 -8.61 -6.89 5.51
CA ASN A 108 -7.70 -6.79 4.39
C ASN A 108 -6.70 -5.64 4.58
N LEU A 109 -5.48 -5.88 4.12
CA LEU A 109 -4.43 -4.90 3.87
C LEU A 109 -4.27 -4.72 2.36
N ILE A 110 -3.83 -3.57 1.90
CA ILE A 110 -3.38 -3.39 0.52
C ILE A 110 -1.87 -3.14 0.57
N ALA A 111 -1.09 -4.04 0.00
CA ALA A 111 0.33 -3.85 -0.21
C ALA A 111 0.56 -3.18 -1.57
N TYR A 112 1.50 -2.26 -1.61
CA TYR A 112 1.95 -1.56 -2.82
C TYR A 112 3.48 -1.59 -2.88
N ASP A 113 4.01 -2.07 -3.98
CA ASP A 113 5.44 -2.04 -4.26
C ASP A 113 5.81 -0.72 -4.96
N PRO A 114 6.57 0.17 -4.31
CA PRO A 114 6.95 1.45 -4.91
C PRO A 114 7.94 1.31 -6.09
N GLU A 115 8.61 0.17 -6.22
CA GLU A 115 9.58 -0.05 -7.32
C GLU A 115 8.88 -0.43 -8.62
N THR A 116 7.83 -1.26 -8.54
CA THR A 116 7.10 -1.77 -9.72
C THR A 116 5.78 -1.07 -9.96
N GLY A 117 5.24 -0.36 -8.95
CA GLY A 117 3.91 0.23 -9.00
C GLY A 117 2.77 -0.78 -8.84
N ILE A 118 3.07 -2.03 -8.51
CA ILE A 118 2.09 -3.11 -8.39
C ILE A 118 1.47 -3.13 -6.99
N SER A 119 0.17 -3.39 -6.93
CA SER A 119 -0.57 -3.57 -5.68
C SER A 119 -1.25 -4.92 -5.63
N TRP A 120 -1.37 -5.47 -4.42
CA TRP A 120 -2.16 -6.67 -4.16
C TRP A 120 -2.84 -6.59 -2.80
N THR A 121 -3.95 -7.30 -2.66
CA THR A 121 -4.71 -7.37 -1.41
C THR A 121 -4.28 -8.59 -0.61
N LEU A 122 -4.07 -8.39 0.68
CA LEU A 122 -3.70 -9.40 1.65
C LEU A 122 -4.77 -9.51 2.73
N ARG A 123 -5.18 -10.71 3.08
CA ARG A 123 -6.09 -10.98 4.20
C ARG A 123 -5.29 -11.34 5.44
N ILE A 124 -5.61 -10.70 6.56
CA ILE A 124 -4.96 -10.96 7.85
C ILE A 124 -5.48 -12.29 8.41
N MET A 125 -4.57 -13.21 8.68
CA MET A 125 -4.84 -14.49 9.31
C MET A 125 -4.59 -14.44 10.81
N SER A 126 -3.42 -13.98 11.21
CA SER A 126 -3.03 -13.82 12.61
C SER A 126 -2.13 -12.61 12.85
N ARG A 127 -1.88 -12.27 14.13
CA ARG A 127 -1.16 -11.06 14.53
C ARG A 127 -0.26 -11.37 15.73
N GLY A 128 0.84 -12.07 15.48
CA GLY A 128 1.89 -12.37 16.46
C GLY A 128 2.88 -11.21 16.62
N ASN A 129 4.13 -11.49 16.26
CA ASN A 129 5.22 -10.52 16.18
C ASN A 129 5.20 -9.72 14.86
N HIS A 130 4.36 -10.13 13.91
CA HIS A 130 4.08 -9.53 12.62
C HIS A 130 2.62 -9.87 12.23
N ALA A 131 2.17 -9.42 11.09
CA ALA A 131 0.92 -9.87 10.51
C ALA A 131 1.19 -11.09 9.62
N ASP A 132 0.59 -12.23 9.96
CA ASP A 132 0.49 -13.36 9.05
C ASP A 132 -0.67 -13.08 8.09
N VAL A 133 -0.41 -13.17 6.82
CA VAL A 133 -1.34 -12.78 5.77
C VAL A 133 -1.33 -13.78 4.63
N GLU A 134 -2.38 -13.77 3.82
CA GLU A 134 -2.43 -14.51 2.57
C GLU A 134 -3.02 -13.61 1.46
N PRO A 135 -2.58 -13.73 0.20
CA PRO A 135 -3.22 -13.04 -0.91
C PRO A 135 -4.72 -13.37 -0.96
N LEU A 136 -5.56 -12.36 -1.14
CA LEU A 136 -7.01 -12.53 -1.06
C LEU A 136 -7.56 -13.37 -2.23
N THR A 137 -6.99 -13.21 -3.42
CA THR A 137 -7.42 -13.89 -4.66
C THR A 137 -6.22 -14.42 -5.44
N ALA A 138 -6.47 -15.28 -6.42
CA ALA A 138 -5.44 -15.73 -7.36
C ALA A 138 -4.82 -14.58 -8.16
N ALA A 139 -5.58 -13.51 -8.43
CA ALA A 139 -5.06 -12.30 -9.06
C ALA A 139 -4.10 -11.53 -8.13
N ASP A 140 -4.40 -11.48 -6.82
CA ASP A 140 -3.50 -10.87 -5.83
C ASP A 140 -2.20 -11.67 -5.69
N THR A 141 -2.28 -13.00 -5.73
CA THR A 141 -1.09 -13.86 -5.76
C THR A 141 -0.24 -13.58 -6.99
N ALA A 142 -0.85 -13.53 -8.18
CA ALA A 142 -0.13 -13.23 -9.41
C ALA A 142 0.53 -11.84 -9.37
N ALA A 143 -0.18 -10.81 -8.90
CA ALA A 143 0.35 -9.46 -8.74
C ALA A 143 1.51 -9.41 -7.73
N MET A 144 1.40 -10.11 -6.60
CA MET A 144 2.49 -10.25 -5.65
C MET A 144 3.72 -10.89 -6.30
N PHE A 145 3.56 -12.02 -6.99
CA PHE A 145 4.68 -12.68 -7.68
C PHE A 145 5.30 -11.79 -8.75
N GLU A 146 4.49 -11.07 -9.53
CA GLU A 146 4.99 -10.10 -10.52
C GLU A 146 5.84 -9.01 -9.86
N ALA A 147 5.42 -8.46 -8.72
CA ALA A 147 6.18 -7.48 -7.94
C ALA A 147 7.54 -8.04 -7.47
N PHE A 148 7.64 -9.34 -7.26
CA PHE A 148 8.90 -10.04 -6.93
C PHE A 148 9.66 -10.57 -8.16
N GLY A 149 9.29 -10.14 -9.39
CA GLY A 149 9.93 -10.57 -10.63
C GLY A 149 9.67 -12.04 -10.96
N ASN A 150 8.51 -12.56 -10.56
CA ASN A 150 8.06 -13.95 -10.72
C ASN A 150 9.02 -14.98 -10.10
N LYS A 151 9.60 -14.65 -8.95
CA LYS A 151 10.50 -15.52 -8.18
C LYS A 151 10.10 -15.52 -6.72
N GLU A 152 10.22 -16.67 -6.08
CA GLU A 152 10.11 -16.77 -4.63
C GLU A 152 11.33 -16.15 -3.95
N SER A 153 11.09 -15.42 -2.87
CA SER A 153 12.15 -14.78 -2.08
C SER A 153 11.73 -14.69 -0.62
N TRP A 154 12.57 -15.17 0.27
CA TRP A 154 12.52 -14.89 1.70
C TRP A 154 13.10 -13.52 2.06
N GLY A 155 13.84 -12.91 1.13
CA GLY A 155 14.41 -11.59 1.35
C GLY A 155 13.33 -10.53 1.53
N PRO A 156 13.50 -9.61 2.51
CA PRO A 156 12.52 -8.57 2.78
C PRO A 156 12.40 -7.59 1.60
N LYS A 157 11.22 -7.53 1.01
CA LYS A 157 10.85 -6.50 0.04
C LYS A 157 10.13 -5.37 0.76
N VAL A 158 10.59 -4.16 0.57
CA VAL A 158 9.93 -2.97 1.14
C VAL A 158 8.67 -2.66 0.34
N VAL A 159 7.59 -2.45 1.05
CA VAL A 159 6.27 -2.12 0.50
C VAL A 159 5.61 -1.00 1.30
N TYR A 160 4.66 -0.31 0.70
CA TYR A 160 3.73 0.55 1.43
C TYR A 160 2.45 -0.23 1.66
N VAL A 161 1.96 -0.21 2.89
CA VAL A 161 0.77 -0.97 3.27
C VAL A 161 -0.32 -0.03 3.75
N LYS A 162 -1.48 -0.10 3.08
CA LYS A 162 -2.70 0.56 3.53
C LYS A 162 -3.38 -0.31 4.58
N LEU A 163 -3.61 0.27 5.75
CA LEU A 163 -4.34 -0.35 6.84
C LEU A 163 -5.86 -0.19 6.66
N PRO A 164 -6.68 -1.01 7.34
CA PRO A 164 -8.14 -0.90 7.27
C PRO A 164 -8.70 0.45 7.71
N ASP A 165 -7.98 1.19 8.57
CA ASP A 165 -8.34 2.54 9.02
C ASP A 165 -7.94 3.66 8.04
N GLY A 166 -7.38 3.30 6.89
CA GLY A 166 -6.98 4.20 5.83
C GLY A 166 -5.57 4.76 5.93
N ARG A 167 -4.85 4.57 7.06
CA ARG A 167 -3.45 4.97 7.20
C ARG A 167 -2.56 4.13 6.29
N TRP A 168 -1.46 4.73 5.83
CA TRP A 168 -0.42 4.05 5.10
C TRP A 168 0.86 3.98 5.91
N SER A 169 1.50 2.83 5.92
CA SER A 169 2.78 2.63 6.58
C SER A 169 3.79 1.99 5.64
N ILE A 170 5.06 2.38 5.79
CA ILE A 170 6.15 1.58 5.25
C ILE A 170 6.21 0.26 6.04
N ALA A 171 6.45 -0.82 5.32
CA ALA A 171 6.51 -2.18 5.83
C ALA A 171 7.48 -3.01 4.98
N SER A 172 7.70 -4.26 5.35
CA SER A 172 8.38 -5.24 4.50
C SER A 172 7.62 -6.55 4.46
N THR A 173 7.76 -7.29 3.37
CA THR A 173 7.12 -8.58 3.16
C THR A 173 8.02 -9.49 2.32
N HIS A 174 7.67 -10.77 2.26
CA HIS A 174 8.21 -11.77 1.34
C HIS A 174 7.06 -12.45 0.59
N ASN A 175 7.35 -13.30 -0.40
CA ASN A 175 6.33 -13.99 -1.19
C ASN A 175 6.44 -15.53 -1.16
N VAL A 176 7.12 -16.09 -0.16
CA VAL A 176 7.21 -17.55 0.01
C VAL A 176 6.07 -18.04 0.88
N ALA A 177 5.29 -18.98 0.37
CA ALA A 177 4.20 -19.61 1.12
C ALA A 177 4.75 -20.51 2.25
N HIS A 178 4.19 -20.37 3.45
CA HIS A 178 4.51 -21.22 4.61
C HIS A 178 3.35 -21.27 5.59
N GLY A 179 3.42 -22.19 6.56
CA GLY A 179 2.44 -22.28 7.64
C GLY A 179 1.03 -22.66 7.17
N GLY A 180 0.03 -22.04 7.79
CA GLY A 180 -1.37 -22.35 7.53
C GLY A 180 -1.96 -21.59 6.36
N GLN A 181 -3.14 -22.04 5.91
CA GLN A 181 -3.93 -21.41 4.84
C GLN A 181 -5.39 -21.31 5.29
N THR A 182 -6.07 -20.20 4.95
CA THR A 182 -7.51 -20.02 5.21
C THR A 182 -8.32 -19.76 3.95
N ILE A 183 -7.69 -19.37 2.85
CA ILE A 183 -8.34 -19.14 1.55
C ILE A 183 -7.93 -20.26 0.60
N SER A 184 -8.91 -21.00 0.09
CA SER A 184 -8.72 -21.94 -1.02
C SER A 184 -8.87 -21.24 -2.37
N GLY A 185 -8.07 -21.63 -3.37
CA GLY A 185 -8.22 -21.15 -4.74
C GLY A 185 -7.59 -19.78 -5.02
N ASN A 186 -6.80 -19.25 -4.09
CA ASN A 186 -6.00 -18.05 -4.30
C ASN A 186 -4.62 -18.34 -4.95
N ASN A 187 -4.31 -19.60 -5.28
CA ASN A 187 -3.04 -20.06 -5.83
C ASN A 187 -1.81 -19.74 -4.94
N PHE A 188 -2.03 -19.77 -3.62
CA PHE A 188 -0.98 -19.56 -2.63
C PHE A 188 -1.20 -20.55 -1.48
N ASP A 189 -0.34 -21.58 -1.39
CA ASP A 189 -0.54 -22.71 -0.48
C ASP A 189 0.07 -22.44 0.91
N GLY A 190 -0.43 -21.42 1.61
CA GLY A 190 0.05 -21.03 2.93
C GLY A 190 -0.19 -19.54 3.20
N GLN A 191 0.63 -19.02 4.10
CA GLN A 191 0.68 -17.59 4.46
C GLN A 191 2.03 -16.99 4.12
N ASN A 192 2.10 -15.67 4.07
CA ASN A 192 3.33 -14.89 4.14
C ASN A 192 3.23 -13.86 5.27
N CYS A 193 4.28 -13.08 5.49
CA CYS A 193 4.36 -12.15 6.61
C CYS A 193 4.50 -10.71 6.13
N VAL A 194 3.81 -9.79 6.83
CA VAL A 194 4.03 -8.35 6.71
C VAL A 194 4.58 -7.83 8.03
N HIS A 195 5.77 -7.23 7.97
CA HIS A 195 6.48 -6.66 9.08
C HIS A 195 6.37 -5.14 9.06
N PHE A 196 6.00 -4.56 10.19
CA PHE A 196 6.03 -3.13 10.46
C PHE A 196 7.20 -2.81 11.41
N LEU A 197 7.43 -1.55 11.72
CA LEU A 197 8.48 -1.16 12.65
C LEU A 197 8.28 -1.85 14.01
N ARG A 198 9.36 -2.36 14.57
CA ARG A 198 9.46 -2.90 15.94
C ARG A 198 10.75 -2.41 16.58
N ASP A 199 10.84 -2.46 17.89
CA ASP A 199 12.09 -2.17 18.59
C ASP A 199 13.16 -3.18 18.20
N MET A 200 14.35 -2.68 17.88
CA MET A 200 15.45 -3.53 17.41
C MET A 200 15.91 -4.53 18.49
N ASP A 201 15.96 -4.09 19.75
CA ASP A 201 16.39 -4.96 20.83
C ASP A 201 15.35 -6.04 21.15
N GLU A 202 14.07 -5.73 21.03
CA GLU A 202 13.00 -6.72 21.10
C GLU A 202 13.12 -7.74 19.94
N CYS A 203 13.41 -7.29 18.73
CA CYS A 203 13.63 -8.19 17.59
C CYS A 203 14.85 -9.08 17.77
N LYS A 204 15.98 -8.56 18.24
CA LYS A 204 17.17 -9.37 18.52
C LYS A 204 16.91 -10.46 19.54
N GLN A 205 16.03 -10.21 20.50
CA GLN A 205 15.68 -11.18 21.55
C GLN A 205 14.69 -12.22 21.05
N ASN A 206 13.65 -11.84 20.32
CA ASN A 206 12.50 -12.68 20.01
C ASN A 206 12.44 -13.18 18.56
N ASP A 207 13.20 -12.57 17.64
CA ASP A 207 13.20 -12.86 16.21
C ASP A 207 14.54 -12.43 15.58
N PRO A 208 15.68 -13.03 16.06
CA PRO A 208 17.03 -12.49 15.83
C PRO A 208 17.47 -12.50 14.36
N ASP A 209 16.99 -13.45 13.60
CA ASP A 209 17.39 -13.59 12.19
C ASP A 209 16.43 -12.86 11.27
N TYR A 210 15.23 -13.37 11.15
CA TYR A 210 14.25 -12.91 10.18
C TYR A 210 13.65 -11.54 10.55
N GLY A 211 13.27 -11.37 11.81
CA GLY A 211 12.76 -10.10 12.31
C GLY A 211 13.77 -8.97 12.15
N VAL A 212 15.01 -9.19 12.53
CA VAL A 212 16.10 -8.20 12.41
C VAL A 212 16.34 -7.81 10.95
N GLN A 213 16.32 -8.76 10.00
CA GLN A 213 16.46 -8.45 8.57
C GLN A 213 15.35 -7.54 8.07
N ASN A 214 14.11 -7.83 8.44
CA ASN A 214 12.94 -7.01 8.09
C ASN A 214 13.03 -5.62 8.71
N GLN A 215 13.45 -5.50 9.97
CA GLN A 215 13.64 -4.21 10.64
C GLN A 215 14.71 -3.37 9.96
N ASN A 216 15.82 -3.97 9.55
CA ASN A 216 16.88 -3.28 8.81
C ASN A 216 16.37 -2.78 7.44
N ALA A 217 15.60 -3.58 6.72
CA ALA A 217 15.02 -3.17 5.45
C ALA A 217 14.09 -1.96 5.60
N ILE A 218 13.17 -2.00 6.59
CA ILE A 218 12.24 -0.90 6.88
C ILE A 218 12.99 0.39 7.25
N ARG A 219 13.96 0.32 8.18
CA ARG A 219 14.73 1.47 8.64
C ARG A 219 15.58 2.08 7.53
N ASN A 220 16.25 1.25 6.74
CA ASN A 220 17.07 1.72 5.61
C ASN A 220 16.19 2.40 4.55
N ALA A 221 15.04 1.84 4.24
CA ALA A 221 14.11 2.43 3.31
C ALA A 221 13.53 3.75 3.86
N TRP A 222 13.16 3.81 5.13
CA TRP A 222 12.70 5.04 5.77
C TRP A 222 13.77 6.13 5.74
N LYS A 223 15.01 5.79 6.09
CA LYS A 223 16.14 6.72 5.99
C LYS A 223 16.37 7.23 4.57
N LYS A 224 16.28 6.34 3.57
CA LYS A 224 16.41 6.71 2.15
C LYS A 224 15.32 7.68 1.72
N LEU A 225 14.09 7.49 2.20
CA LEU A 225 12.93 8.30 1.85
C LEU A 225 12.91 9.66 2.52
N THR A 226 13.31 9.73 3.79
CA THR A 226 13.09 10.91 4.65
C THR A 226 14.37 11.59 5.10
N GLY A 227 15.51 10.92 4.98
CA GLY A 227 16.77 11.35 5.59
C GLY A 227 16.86 11.07 7.11
N ILE A 228 15.78 10.55 7.72
CA ILE A 228 15.69 10.34 9.18
C ILE A 228 16.16 8.93 9.51
N THR A 229 17.11 8.83 10.44
CA THR A 229 17.53 7.55 11.03
C THR A 229 16.64 7.24 12.23
N VAL A 230 16.20 6.00 12.34
CA VAL A 230 15.41 5.46 13.46
C VAL A 230 16.21 4.32 14.08
N ASP A 231 16.41 4.38 15.36
CA ASP A 231 17.14 3.38 16.17
C ASP A 231 16.25 2.15 16.47
#